data_ccfa5531e891fb8bcb8b13e52ae97dbb
#
_entry.id   ccfa5531e891fb8bcb8b13e52ae97dbb
#
_cell.length_a   1.000
_cell.length_b   1.000
_cell.length_c   1.000
_cell.angle_alpha   90.00
_cell.angle_beta   90.00
_cell.angle_gamma   90.00
#
_symmetry.space_group_name_H-M   'P 1'
#
loop_
_entity.id
_entity.type
_entity.pdbx_description
1 polymer ?
#
loop_
_entity_poly.entity_id
_entity_poly.type
_entity_poly.pdbx_seq_one_letter_code
_entity_poly.pdbx_strand_id
1 'polypeptide(L)'
;MSQLILVVEDDPTMQKMALKILRSRGFRSELAKNGREAVEMARALQPSLILMDLSLPEMNGWEATRALKADKAVAHIPVIAITAHAMVGDRETAIAAGCAECLTKPYELEELISLVERYVGKAESQAA
;
A
#
# COMPACT_ATOMS: atom_id res chain seq x y z
N MET A 1 -6.92 17.00 8.10
CA MET A 1 -5.53 16.51 7.96
C MET A 1 -5.38 15.76 6.65
N SER A 2 -4.21 15.89 6.02
CA SER A 2 -3.99 15.19 4.75
C SER A 2 -3.74 13.71 5.00
N GLN A 3 -4.29 12.89 4.11
CA GLN A 3 -4.10 11.45 4.19
C GLN A 3 -2.66 11.09 3.82
N LEU A 4 -2.10 10.18 4.57
CA LEU A 4 -0.76 9.67 4.33
C LEU A 4 -0.86 8.24 3.79
N ILE A 5 -0.24 8.01 2.65
CA ILE A 5 -0.20 6.69 2.01
C ILE A 5 1.21 6.13 2.18
N LEU A 6 1.32 4.97 2.78
CA LEU A 6 2.61 4.28 2.90
C LEU A 6 2.78 3.35 1.71
N VAL A 7 3.82 3.60 0.93
CA VAL A 7 4.15 2.77 -0.24
C VAL A 7 5.27 1.82 0.15
N VAL A 8 5.04 0.52 -0.02
CA VAL A 8 6.05 -0.50 0.29
C VAL A 8 6.48 -1.14 -1.02
N GLU A 9 7.69 -0.83 -1.46
CA GLU A 9 8.19 -1.23 -2.78
C GLU A 9 9.72 -1.22 -2.77
N ASP A 10 10.34 -2.26 -3.29
CA ASP A 10 11.80 -2.34 -3.34
C ASP A 10 12.42 -1.89 -4.68
N ASP A 11 11.64 -1.88 -5.76
CA ASP A 11 12.13 -1.47 -7.07
C ASP A 11 12.12 0.06 -7.23
N PRO A 12 13.29 0.69 -7.48
CA PRO A 12 13.35 2.16 -7.58
C PRO A 12 12.44 2.76 -8.64
N THR A 13 12.26 2.11 -9.77
CA THR A 13 11.39 2.62 -10.83
C THR A 13 9.93 2.63 -10.38
N MET A 14 9.50 1.55 -9.77
CA MET A 14 8.13 1.44 -9.26
C MET A 14 7.91 2.39 -8.09
N GLN A 15 8.92 2.59 -7.24
CA GLN A 15 8.85 3.56 -6.15
C GLN A 15 8.54 4.96 -6.68
N LYS A 16 9.32 5.39 -7.66
CA LYS A 16 9.15 6.72 -8.26
C LYS A 16 7.78 6.88 -8.89
N MET A 17 7.32 5.85 -9.59
CA MET A 17 6.04 5.90 -10.27
C MET A 17 4.90 6.05 -9.25
N ALA A 18 4.88 5.22 -8.22
CA ALA A 18 3.82 5.26 -7.23
C ALA A 18 3.78 6.59 -6.48
N LEU A 19 4.96 7.08 -6.05
CA LEU A 19 5.03 8.35 -5.33
C LEU A 19 4.60 9.51 -6.21
N LYS A 20 5.00 9.51 -7.48
CA LYS A 20 4.63 10.56 -8.41
C LYS A 20 3.12 10.60 -8.64
N ILE A 21 2.52 9.43 -8.82
CA ILE A 21 1.07 9.34 -9.01
C ILE A 21 0.33 9.90 -7.80
N LEU A 22 0.72 9.48 -6.61
CA LEU A 22 0.05 9.92 -5.39
C LEU A 22 0.21 11.42 -5.17
N ARG A 23 1.41 11.94 -5.37
CA ARG A 23 1.67 13.36 -5.20
C ARG A 23 0.91 14.21 -6.21
N SER A 24 0.77 13.71 -7.44
CA SER A 24 0.05 14.43 -8.48
C SER A 24 -1.42 14.64 -8.14
N ARG A 25 -1.96 13.84 -7.25
CA ARG A 25 -3.36 13.94 -6.80
C ARG A 25 -3.48 14.51 -5.39
N GLY A 26 -2.37 15.04 -4.85
CA GLY A 26 -2.41 15.73 -3.56
C GLY A 26 -2.27 14.84 -2.33
N PHE A 27 -1.96 13.56 -2.49
CA PHE A 27 -1.76 12.68 -1.36
C PHE A 27 -0.33 12.81 -0.84
N ARG A 28 -0.19 12.78 0.49
CA ARG A 28 1.13 12.64 1.11
C ARG A 28 1.53 11.18 1.02
N SER A 29 2.81 10.93 0.80
CA SER A 29 3.30 9.56 0.68
C SER A 29 4.66 9.40 1.34
N GLU A 30 4.88 8.22 1.92
CA GLU A 30 6.17 7.81 2.47
C GLU A 30 6.51 6.45 1.89
N LEU A 31 7.79 6.13 1.86
CA LEU A 31 8.28 4.92 1.23
C LEU A 31 8.95 4.00 2.23
N ALA A 32 8.54 2.74 2.23
CA ALA A 32 9.24 1.66 2.92
C ALA A 32 9.83 0.75 1.85
N LYS A 33 11.05 0.28 2.04
CA LYS A 33 11.77 -0.50 1.03
C LYS A 33 11.63 -2.01 1.22
N ASN A 34 11.12 -2.44 2.36
CA ASN A 34 10.92 -3.86 2.63
C ASN A 34 9.83 -4.01 3.69
N GLY A 35 9.47 -5.27 3.96
CA GLY A 35 8.37 -5.54 4.88
C GLY A 35 8.64 -5.13 6.31
N ARG A 36 9.89 -5.21 6.75
CA ARG A 36 10.25 -4.79 8.12
C ARG A 36 10.05 -3.29 8.27
N GLU A 37 10.57 -2.51 7.32
CA GLU A 37 10.39 -1.06 7.35
C GLU A 37 8.91 -0.70 7.31
N ALA A 38 8.13 -1.46 6.53
CA ALA A 38 6.70 -1.21 6.44
C ALA A 38 6.01 -1.32 7.81
N VAL A 39 6.33 -2.37 8.55
CA VAL A 39 5.74 -2.57 9.87
C VAL A 39 6.16 -1.46 10.83
N GLU A 40 7.45 -1.14 10.85
CA GLU A 40 7.98 -0.09 11.72
C GLU A 40 7.38 1.28 11.37
N MET A 41 7.34 1.62 10.09
CA MET A 41 6.82 2.90 9.65
C MET A 41 5.30 3.02 9.86
N ALA A 42 4.58 1.91 9.68
CA ALA A 42 3.15 1.92 9.93
C ALA A 42 2.83 2.25 11.39
N ARG A 43 3.61 1.68 12.31
CA ARG A 43 3.44 1.98 13.73
C ARG A 43 3.76 3.44 14.04
N ALA A 44 4.85 3.95 13.47
CA ALA A 44 5.31 5.31 13.76
C ALA A 44 4.43 6.37 13.10
N LEU A 45 4.00 6.14 11.86
CA LEU A 45 3.34 7.17 11.06
C LEU A 45 1.81 7.05 11.05
N GLN A 46 1.27 5.90 11.36
CA GLN A 46 -0.17 5.65 11.34
C GLN A 46 -0.80 6.11 10.01
N PRO A 47 -0.35 5.54 8.87
CA PRO A 47 -0.88 5.96 7.57
C PRO A 47 -2.36 5.61 7.43
N SER A 48 -3.02 6.27 6.49
CA SER A 48 -4.42 5.99 6.20
C SER A 48 -4.59 4.75 5.34
N LEU A 49 -3.55 4.38 4.60
CA LEU A 49 -3.58 3.26 3.66
C LEU A 49 -2.16 2.79 3.41
N ILE A 50 -2.00 1.48 3.19
CA ILE A 50 -0.71 0.88 2.84
C ILE A 50 -0.84 0.21 1.48
N LEU A 51 0.06 0.56 0.56
CA LEU A 51 0.19 -0.11 -0.73
C LEU A 51 1.36 -1.07 -0.60
N MET A 52 1.08 -2.37 -0.58
CA MET A 52 2.05 -3.40 -0.23
C MET A 52 2.43 -4.28 -1.41
N ASP A 53 3.67 -4.14 -1.89
CA ASP A 53 4.22 -5.06 -2.87
C ASP A 53 4.40 -6.44 -2.20
N LEU A 54 3.93 -7.48 -2.85
CA LEU A 54 4.01 -8.84 -2.30
C LEU A 54 5.37 -9.49 -2.51
N SER A 55 6.18 -8.99 -3.44
CA SER A 55 7.47 -9.58 -3.81
C SER A 55 8.65 -8.84 -3.20
N LEU A 56 8.64 -8.67 -1.88
CA LEU A 56 9.68 -7.93 -1.17
C LEU A 56 10.79 -8.83 -0.66
N PRO A 57 12.03 -8.30 -0.55
CA PRO A 57 13.12 -9.04 0.11
C PRO A 57 12.94 -9.06 1.62
N GLU A 58 13.65 -9.93 2.30
CA GLU A 58 13.68 -10.14 3.75
C GLU A 58 12.31 -10.56 4.31
N MET A 59 11.43 -9.62 4.56
CA MET A 59 10.05 -9.92 4.98
C MET A 59 9.16 -9.58 3.80
N ASN A 60 8.59 -10.59 3.14
CA ASN A 60 7.76 -10.35 1.97
C ASN A 60 6.41 -9.73 2.34
N GLY A 61 5.66 -9.30 1.33
CA GLY A 61 4.40 -8.60 1.55
C GLY A 61 3.34 -9.39 2.30
N TRP A 62 3.34 -10.72 2.13
CA TRP A 62 2.41 -11.59 2.87
C TRP A 62 2.70 -11.56 4.36
N GLU A 63 3.97 -11.76 4.71
CA GLU A 63 4.42 -11.77 6.09
C GLU A 63 4.20 -10.41 6.74
N ALA A 64 4.53 -9.34 6.02
CA ALA A 64 4.33 -7.98 6.51
C ALA A 64 2.86 -7.70 6.78
N THR A 65 1.97 -8.12 5.87
CA THR A 65 0.54 -7.92 6.05
C THR A 65 0.02 -8.68 7.27
N ARG A 66 0.45 -9.92 7.44
CA ARG A 66 0.06 -10.69 8.62
C ARG A 66 0.52 -10.03 9.91
N ALA A 67 1.76 -9.53 9.91
CA ALA A 67 2.30 -8.84 11.09
C ALA A 67 1.50 -7.59 11.41
N LEU A 68 1.12 -6.82 10.39
CA LEU A 68 0.31 -5.63 10.58
C LEU A 68 -1.08 -5.97 11.12
N LYS A 69 -1.70 -7.01 10.59
CA LYS A 69 -3.05 -7.38 11.01
C LYS A 69 -3.08 -8.01 12.40
N ALA A 70 -1.96 -8.53 12.87
CA ALA A 70 -1.83 -9.07 14.22
C ALA A 70 -1.52 -7.99 15.26
N ASP A 71 -1.17 -6.79 14.84
CA ASP A 71 -0.79 -5.70 15.72
C ASP A 71 -1.98 -4.74 15.89
N LYS A 72 -2.51 -4.67 17.09
CA LYS A 72 -3.70 -3.85 17.38
C LYS A 72 -3.51 -2.38 17.06
N ALA A 73 -2.29 -1.89 17.13
CA ALA A 73 -2.01 -0.47 16.85
C ALA A 73 -2.24 -0.10 15.39
N VAL A 74 -2.10 -1.06 14.47
CA VAL A 74 -2.15 -0.80 13.03
C VAL A 74 -3.09 -1.75 12.28
N ALA A 75 -3.73 -2.69 12.96
CA ALA A 75 -4.59 -3.68 12.30
C ALA A 75 -5.76 -3.04 11.55
N HIS A 76 -6.18 -1.85 11.93
CA HIS A 76 -7.29 -1.15 11.29
C HIS A 76 -6.92 -0.51 9.95
N ILE A 77 -5.63 -0.36 9.65
CA ILE A 77 -5.18 0.31 8.43
C ILE A 77 -5.37 -0.63 7.24
N PRO A 78 -6.14 -0.22 6.20
CA PRO A 78 -6.33 -1.09 5.04
C PRO A 78 -5.02 -1.27 4.27
N VAL A 79 -4.82 -2.48 3.76
CA VAL A 79 -3.64 -2.84 2.97
C VAL A 79 -4.12 -3.26 1.59
N ILE A 80 -3.61 -2.60 0.56
CA ILE A 80 -3.86 -2.99 -0.84
C ILE A 80 -2.61 -3.74 -1.31
N ALA A 81 -2.77 -5.01 -1.65
CA ALA A 81 -1.67 -5.82 -2.16
C ALA A 81 -1.39 -5.45 -3.62
N ILE A 82 -0.13 -5.33 -3.98
CA ILE A 82 0.29 -5.09 -5.35
C ILE A 82 1.14 -6.26 -5.78
N THR A 83 0.75 -6.92 -6.87
CA THR A 83 1.42 -8.15 -7.32
C THR A 83 1.66 -8.13 -8.81
N ALA A 84 2.77 -8.77 -9.24
CA ALA A 84 3.05 -8.97 -10.65
C ALA A 84 2.25 -10.15 -11.23
N HIS A 85 1.61 -10.93 -10.39
CA HIS A 85 0.88 -12.14 -10.80
C HIS A 85 -0.59 -12.03 -10.47
N ALA A 86 -1.43 -12.17 -11.50
CA ALA A 86 -2.88 -12.04 -11.37
C ALA A 86 -3.58 -13.40 -11.35
N MET A 87 -2.91 -14.45 -10.91
CA MET A 87 -3.52 -15.77 -10.84
C MET A 87 -4.56 -15.82 -9.73
N VAL A 88 -5.60 -16.59 -9.94
CA VAL A 88 -6.74 -16.68 -9.02
C VAL A 88 -6.29 -16.94 -7.58
N GLY A 89 -5.35 -17.85 -7.39
CA GLY A 89 -4.86 -18.17 -6.06
C GLY A 89 -4.16 -17.03 -5.35
N ASP A 90 -3.51 -16.15 -6.10
CA ASP A 90 -2.76 -15.02 -5.52
C ASP A 90 -3.69 -14.01 -4.85
N ARG A 91 -4.80 -13.69 -5.51
CA ARG A 91 -5.77 -12.76 -4.94
C ARG A 91 -6.39 -13.34 -3.66
N GLU A 92 -6.75 -14.62 -3.71
CA GLU A 92 -7.34 -15.27 -2.54
C GLU A 92 -6.37 -15.32 -1.37
N THR A 93 -5.10 -15.59 -1.65
CA THR A 93 -4.06 -15.62 -0.62
C THR A 93 -3.85 -14.24 -0.01
N ALA A 94 -3.88 -13.20 -0.83
CA ALA A 94 -3.74 -11.83 -0.33
C ALA A 94 -4.89 -11.47 0.60
N ILE A 95 -6.12 -11.77 0.22
CA ILE A 95 -7.29 -11.49 1.04
C ILE A 95 -7.22 -12.30 2.34
N ALA A 96 -6.81 -13.57 2.26
CA ALA A 96 -6.68 -14.41 3.44
C ALA A 96 -5.61 -13.90 4.41
N ALA A 97 -4.56 -13.23 3.90
CA ALA A 97 -3.53 -12.63 4.74
C ALA A 97 -4.01 -11.33 5.40
N GLY A 98 -5.14 -10.79 4.96
CA GLY A 98 -5.71 -9.59 5.54
C GLY A 98 -5.70 -8.36 4.64
N CYS A 99 -5.33 -8.51 3.37
CA CYS A 99 -5.37 -7.41 2.42
C CYS A 99 -6.82 -7.08 2.06
N ALA A 100 -7.12 -5.79 1.96
CA ALA A 100 -8.46 -5.34 1.61
C ALA A 100 -8.73 -5.49 0.12
N GLU A 101 -7.68 -5.37 -0.70
CA GLU A 101 -7.79 -5.39 -2.15
C GLU A 101 -6.48 -5.83 -2.76
N CYS A 102 -6.51 -6.19 -4.06
CA CYS A 102 -5.32 -6.62 -4.77
C CYS A 102 -5.26 -5.92 -6.14
N LEU A 103 -4.12 -5.31 -6.45
CA LEU A 103 -3.89 -4.61 -7.70
C LEU A 103 -2.74 -5.28 -8.44
N THR A 104 -2.93 -5.57 -9.74
CA THR A 104 -1.94 -6.27 -10.55
C THR A 104 -1.01 -5.29 -11.27
N LYS A 105 0.29 -5.56 -11.25
CA LYS A 105 1.26 -4.80 -12.04
C LYS A 105 1.26 -5.30 -13.49
N PRO A 106 1.49 -4.44 -14.47
CA PRO A 106 1.55 -2.98 -14.34
C PRO A 106 0.13 -2.42 -14.16
N TYR A 107 -0.01 -1.45 -13.30
CA TYR A 107 -1.30 -0.78 -13.11
C TYR A 107 -1.27 0.59 -13.77
N GLU A 108 -2.46 1.07 -14.12
CA GLU A 108 -2.59 2.40 -14.67
C GLU A 108 -2.84 3.40 -13.55
N LEU A 109 -2.52 4.67 -13.83
CA LEU A 109 -2.71 5.75 -12.87
C LEU A 109 -4.13 5.78 -12.31
N GLU A 110 -5.14 5.67 -13.18
CA GLU A 110 -6.52 5.74 -12.74
C GLU A 110 -6.93 4.54 -11.88
N GLU A 111 -6.36 3.36 -12.14
CA GLU A 111 -6.63 2.18 -11.33
C GLU A 111 -6.14 2.38 -9.91
N LEU A 112 -4.90 2.86 -9.77
CA LEU A 112 -4.32 3.09 -8.45
C LEU A 112 -5.09 4.17 -7.70
N ILE A 113 -5.36 5.29 -8.34
CA ILE A 113 -6.06 6.41 -7.72
C ILE A 113 -7.48 6.02 -7.32
N SER A 114 -8.18 5.27 -8.18
CA SER A 114 -9.54 4.82 -7.84
C SER A 114 -9.56 3.97 -6.58
N LEU A 115 -8.61 3.06 -6.43
CA LEU A 115 -8.53 2.24 -5.24
C LEU A 115 -8.17 3.06 -4.01
N VAL A 116 -7.19 3.97 -4.14
CA VAL A 116 -6.80 4.82 -3.02
C VAL A 116 -7.99 5.65 -2.54
N GLU A 117 -8.70 6.29 -3.47
CA GLU A 117 -9.83 7.13 -3.11
C GLU A 117 -11.00 6.33 -2.52
N ARG A 118 -11.15 5.08 -2.92
CA ARG A 118 -12.18 4.21 -2.36
C ARG A 118 -11.98 4.00 -0.87
N TYR A 119 -10.73 3.90 -0.43
CA TYR A 119 -10.42 3.60 0.96
C TYR A 119 -10.16 4.84 1.82
N VAL A 120 -9.68 5.94 1.24
CA VAL A 120 -9.33 7.13 2.02
C VAL A 120 -10.02 8.40 1.56
N GLY A 121 -10.80 8.33 0.48
CA GLY A 121 -11.45 9.51 -0.08
C GLY A 121 -10.47 10.35 -0.89
N LYS A 122 -10.94 11.45 -1.43
CA LYS A 122 -10.10 12.36 -2.21
C LYS A 122 -9.15 13.11 -1.29
N ALA A 123 -7.98 13.46 -1.81
CA ALA A 123 -6.99 14.18 -1.02
C ALA A 123 -7.51 15.55 -0.62
N GLU A 124 -7.29 15.93 0.64
CA GLU A 124 -7.76 17.21 1.17
C GLU A 124 -7.15 18.40 0.44
N SER A 125 -5.87 18.28 0.04
CA SER A 125 -5.18 19.36 -0.63
C SER A 125 -5.81 19.76 -1.96
N GLN A 126 -6.68 18.93 -2.53
CA GLN A 126 -7.37 19.24 -3.78
C GLN A 126 -8.62 20.07 -3.56
N ALA A 127 -9.03 20.26 -2.34
CA ALA A 127 -10.23 21.02 -2.01
C ALA A 127 -10.02 22.53 -2.10
N ALA A 128 -8.79 22.97 -2.20
CA ALA A 128 -8.46 24.40 -2.25
C ALA A 128 -8.83 25.06 -3.56
#